data_83af302077e7b79f49b210e19edfae62
#
_entry.id   83af302077e7b79f49b210e19edfae62
#
_cell.length_a   1.000
_cell.length_b   1.000
_cell.length_c   1.000
_cell.angle_alpha   90.00
_cell.angle_beta   90.00
_cell.angle_gamma   90.00
#
_symmetry.space_group_name_H-M   'P 1'
#
loop_
_entity.id
_entity.type
_entity.pdbx_description
1 polymer ?
#
loop_
_entity_poly.entity_id
_entity_poly.type
_entity_poly.pdbx_seq_one_letter_code
_entity_poly.pdbx_strand_id
1 'polypeptide(L)'
;MIRAERLLRRSSEQYNKYASYTLGKALLDGNVLIQDIPEAIRLLTESADSGFPPAEYLLGKLLYHGEVVGRDISKALLYLERAAGKENVYAAYLAGKIRLTEDGYMDIQKAIRLFQIAAAQENHYAEYQLGLIYLKGKDIQRDEQQAIRWLTASAEHGNQYAAQLLHSIKNNRNWFAAMSTLRLLHHMSQMIRNRLEDERKGKNGAIIDRKLRRKIQEKNEALGIKQG
;
A
#
# COMPACT_ATOMS: atom_id res chain seq x y z
N MET A 1 1.52 -34.19 1.46
CA MET A 1 1.69 -33.12 0.46
C MET A 1 1.18 -33.49 -0.92
N ILE A 2 1.71 -34.52 -1.57
CA ILE A 2 1.35 -34.97 -2.95
C ILE A 2 -0.16 -35.16 -3.17
N ARG A 3 -0.89 -35.67 -2.16
CA ARG A 3 -2.35 -35.90 -2.29
C ARG A 3 -3.15 -34.59 -2.32
N ALA A 4 -2.79 -33.61 -1.50
CA ALA A 4 -3.45 -32.32 -1.45
C ALA A 4 -3.23 -31.51 -2.76
N GLU A 5 -2.00 -31.50 -3.26
CA GLU A 5 -1.69 -30.87 -4.53
C GLU A 5 -2.48 -31.50 -5.70
N ARG A 6 -2.54 -32.83 -5.76
CA ARG A 6 -3.31 -33.53 -6.80
C ARG A 6 -4.80 -33.17 -6.76
N LEU A 7 -5.38 -33.07 -5.56
CA LEU A 7 -6.78 -32.67 -5.39
C LEU A 7 -7.01 -31.22 -5.80
N LEU A 8 -6.10 -30.31 -5.45
CA LEU A 8 -6.18 -28.90 -5.85
C LEU A 8 -6.06 -28.74 -7.36
N ARG A 9 -5.12 -29.46 -8.02
CA ARG A 9 -4.98 -29.46 -9.48
C ARG A 9 -6.26 -29.95 -10.15
N ARG A 10 -6.78 -31.10 -9.73
CA ARG A 10 -8.03 -31.64 -10.27
C ARG A 10 -9.23 -30.71 -10.07
N SER A 11 -9.31 -30.04 -8.93
CA SER A 11 -10.37 -29.08 -8.63
C SER A 11 -10.22 -27.79 -9.44
N SER A 12 -8.99 -27.34 -9.65
CA SER A 12 -8.68 -26.19 -10.50
C SER A 12 -9.02 -26.44 -11.97
N GLU A 13 -8.72 -27.64 -12.49
CA GLU A 13 -9.11 -28.09 -13.83
C GLU A 13 -10.63 -28.07 -14.06
N GLN A 14 -11.41 -28.12 -12.97
CA GLN A 14 -12.87 -27.96 -12.98
C GLN A 14 -13.32 -26.49 -12.79
N TYR A 15 -12.43 -25.53 -13.03
CA TYR A 15 -12.68 -24.09 -12.88
C TYR A 15 -13.11 -23.66 -11.48
N ASN A 16 -12.67 -24.39 -10.45
CA ASN A 16 -12.93 -23.99 -9.08
C ASN A 16 -12.02 -22.83 -8.66
N LYS A 17 -12.58 -21.63 -8.59
CA LYS A 17 -11.82 -20.40 -8.26
C LYS A 17 -11.08 -20.45 -6.92
N TYR A 18 -11.58 -21.20 -5.94
CA TYR A 18 -10.92 -21.35 -4.64
C TYR A 18 -9.68 -22.27 -4.77
N ALA A 19 -9.79 -23.34 -5.54
CA ALA A 19 -8.68 -24.25 -5.79
C ALA A 19 -7.60 -23.57 -6.65
N SER A 20 -8.00 -22.87 -7.71
CA SER A 20 -7.09 -22.10 -8.59
C SER A 20 -6.33 -21.03 -7.79
N TYR A 21 -7.01 -20.29 -6.89
CA TYR A 21 -6.35 -19.33 -6.01
C TYR A 21 -5.36 -20.00 -5.06
N THR A 22 -5.79 -21.07 -4.37
CA THR A 22 -4.97 -21.75 -3.35
C THR A 22 -3.72 -22.36 -3.97
N LEU A 23 -3.87 -23.03 -5.11
CA LEU A 23 -2.77 -23.62 -5.85
C LEU A 23 -1.85 -22.56 -6.43
N GLY A 24 -2.42 -21.54 -7.08
CA GLY A 24 -1.65 -20.43 -7.63
C GLY A 24 -0.83 -19.70 -6.58
N LYS A 25 -1.41 -19.46 -5.41
CA LYS A 25 -0.69 -18.86 -4.28
C LYS A 25 0.42 -19.77 -3.75
N ALA A 26 0.19 -21.08 -3.62
CA ALA A 26 1.20 -22.03 -3.17
C ALA A 26 2.39 -22.14 -4.14
N LEU A 27 2.12 -22.10 -5.45
CA LEU A 27 3.16 -22.07 -6.49
C LEU A 27 3.91 -20.74 -6.55
N LEU A 28 3.22 -19.63 -6.25
CA LEU A 28 3.85 -18.30 -6.16
C LEU A 28 4.81 -18.20 -4.98
N ASP A 29 4.35 -18.66 -3.80
CA ASP A 29 5.11 -18.54 -2.55
C ASP A 29 6.32 -19.51 -2.54
N GLY A 30 6.26 -20.66 -3.18
CA GLY A 30 7.33 -21.66 -3.26
C GLY A 30 7.68 -22.36 -1.94
N ASN A 31 6.89 -22.15 -0.87
CA ASN A 31 7.19 -22.68 0.46
C ASN A 31 6.73 -24.13 0.65
N VAL A 32 5.65 -24.52 -0.03
CA VAL A 32 4.99 -25.84 0.09
C VAL A 32 5.13 -26.64 -1.19
N LEU A 33 5.08 -25.98 -2.33
CA LEU A 33 5.29 -26.54 -3.66
C LEU A 33 6.52 -25.92 -4.29
N ILE A 34 7.10 -26.58 -5.27
CA ILE A 34 8.16 -25.99 -6.09
C ILE A 34 7.58 -24.76 -6.78
N GLN A 35 8.29 -23.66 -6.68
CA GLN A 35 7.85 -22.38 -7.25
C GLN A 35 7.72 -22.50 -8.77
N ASP A 36 6.55 -22.11 -9.29
CA ASP A 36 6.26 -22.02 -10.73
C ASP A 36 5.46 -20.74 -10.97
N ILE A 37 6.19 -19.66 -11.27
CA ILE A 37 5.59 -18.32 -11.45
C ILE A 37 4.63 -18.28 -12.65
N PRO A 38 4.96 -18.79 -13.85
CA PRO A 38 4.05 -18.81 -14.99
C PRO A 38 2.72 -19.48 -14.66
N GLU A 39 2.76 -20.67 -14.08
CA GLU A 39 1.56 -21.41 -13.71
C GLU A 39 0.78 -20.73 -12.57
N ALA A 40 1.49 -20.18 -11.58
CA ALA A 40 0.86 -19.40 -10.50
C ALA A 40 0.05 -18.23 -11.04
N ILE A 41 0.62 -17.45 -11.96
CA ILE A 41 -0.06 -16.30 -12.56
C ILE A 41 -1.26 -16.74 -13.41
N ARG A 42 -1.14 -17.81 -14.17
CA ARG A 42 -2.25 -18.38 -14.93
C ARG A 42 -3.44 -18.72 -14.03
N LEU A 43 -3.18 -19.45 -12.95
CA LEU A 43 -4.20 -19.87 -11.99
C LEU A 43 -4.81 -18.71 -11.20
N LEU A 44 -3.99 -17.74 -10.81
CA LEU A 44 -4.46 -16.52 -10.12
C LEU A 44 -5.33 -15.68 -11.06
N THR A 45 -4.97 -15.58 -12.34
CA THR A 45 -5.76 -14.87 -13.35
C THR A 45 -7.11 -15.55 -13.56
N GLU A 46 -7.13 -16.87 -13.74
CA GLU A 46 -8.36 -17.65 -13.86
C GLU A 46 -9.30 -17.45 -12.65
N SER A 47 -8.75 -17.49 -11.45
CA SER A 47 -9.51 -17.25 -10.22
C SER A 47 -10.03 -15.82 -10.12
N ALA A 48 -9.21 -14.82 -10.48
CA ALA A 48 -9.58 -13.42 -10.47
C ALA A 48 -10.67 -13.10 -11.51
N ASP A 49 -10.55 -13.67 -12.71
CA ASP A 49 -11.55 -13.50 -13.78
C ASP A 49 -12.88 -14.20 -13.44
N SER A 50 -12.82 -15.27 -12.64
CA SER A 50 -14.00 -15.90 -12.03
C SER A 50 -14.59 -15.07 -10.85
N GLY A 51 -14.06 -13.89 -10.60
CA GLY A 51 -14.58 -12.93 -9.64
C GLY A 51 -14.30 -13.28 -8.18
N PHE A 52 -13.19 -13.95 -7.87
CA PHE A 52 -12.78 -14.22 -6.49
C PHE A 52 -11.97 -13.05 -5.91
N PRO A 53 -12.51 -12.28 -4.90
CA PRO A 53 -11.88 -11.06 -4.43
C PRO A 53 -10.44 -11.22 -3.92
N PRO A 54 -10.06 -12.30 -3.20
CA PRO A 54 -8.68 -12.50 -2.80
C PRO A 54 -7.71 -12.68 -3.99
N ALA A 55 -8.15 -13.32 -5.09
CA ALA A 55 -7.35 -13.46 -6.30
C ALA A 55 -7.23 -12.14 -7.06
N GLU A 56 -8.35 -11.40 -7.18
CA GLU A 56 -8.35 -10.06 -7.76
C GLU A 56 -7.39 -9.13 -7.02
N TYR A 57 -7.43 -9.13 -5.68
CA TYR A 57 -6.49 -8.34 -4.88
C TYR A 57 -5.04 -8.76 -5.08
N LEU A 58 -4.75 -10.09 -4.99
CA LEU A 58 -3.38 -10.59 -5.11
C LEU A 58 -2.80 -10.28 -6.48
N LEU A 59 -3.55 -10.56 -7.56
CA LEU A 59 -3.12 -10.29 -8.93
C LEU A 59 -2.93 -8.79 -9.17
N GLY A 60 -3.87 -7.96 -8.72
CA GLY A 60 -3.76 -6.51 -8.79
C GLY A 60 -2.53 -5.97 -8.05
N LYS A 61 -2.22 -6.53 -6.87
CA LYS A 61 -1.01 -6.20 -6.12
C LYS A 61 0.27 -6.58 -6.86
N LEU A 62 0.32 -7.79 -7.46
CA LEU A 62 1.48 -8.24 -8.23
C LEU A 62 1.73 -7.37 -9.47
N LEU A 63 0.66 -7.01 -10.18
CA LEU A 63 0.73 -6.12 -11.34
C LEU A 63 1.14 -4.68 -10.97
N TYR A 64 0.75 -4.21 -9.80
CA TYR A 64 1.16 -2.89 -9.31
C TYR A 64 2.65 -2.85 -8.97
N HIS A 65 3.17 -3.84 -8.24
CA HIS A 65 4.57 -3.86 -7.84
C HIS A 65 5.52 -4.19 -8.98
N GLY A 66 5.11 -5.05 -9.92
CA GLY A 66 5.91 -5.42 -11.09
C GLY A 66 7.14 -6.29 -10.79
N GLU A 67 7.22 -6.90 -9.59
CA GLU A 67 8.39 -7.69 -9.17
C GLU A 67 8.38 -9.11 -9.72
N VAL A 68 7.20 -9.68 -9.87
CA VAL A 68 6.97 -11.07 -10.31
C VAL A 68 6.46 -11.13 -11.74
N VAL A 69 5.65 -10.15 -12.12
CA VAL A 69 5.10 -9.92 -13.45
C VAL A 69 5.39 -8.51 -13.88
N GLY A 70 5.38 -8.22 -15.16
CA GLY A 70 5.55 -6.85 -15.65
C GLY A 70 4.55 -5.90 -15.01
N ARG A 71 5.02 -4.72 -14.61
CA ARG A 71 4.17 -3.68 -13.99
C ARG A 71 3.12 -3.19 -14.98
N ASP A 72 1.85 -3.30 -14.61
CA ASP A 72 0.70 -2.84 -15.40
C ASP A 72 -0.33 -2.19 -14.48
N ILE A 73 -0.27 -0.87 -14.38
CA ILE A 73 -1.14 -0.09 -13.48
C ILE A 73 -2.60 -0.15 -13.92
N SER A 74 -2.86 -0.16 -15.22
CA SER A 74 -4.21 -0.27 -15.76
C SER A 74 -4.90 -1.55 -15.32
N LYS A 75 -4.24 -2.70 -15.52
CA LYS A 75 -4.77 -4.00 -15.08
C LYS A 75 -4.80 -4.11 -13.56
N ALA A 76 -3.80 -3.58 -12.87
CA ALA A 76 -3.80 -3.54 -11.41
C ALA A 76 -5.05 -2.84 -10.87
N LEU A 77 -5.36 -1.64 -11.38
CA LEU A 77 -6.56 -0.90 -11.00
C LEU A 77 -7.84 -1.65 -11.34
N LEU A 78 -7.92 -2.29 -12.52
CA LEU A 78 -9.08 -3.09 -12.90
C LEU A 78 -9.41 -4.17 -11.85
N TYR A 79 -8.42 -4.97 -11.47
CA TYR A 79 -8.61 -6.04 -10.49
C TYR A 79 -8.82 -5.50 -9.07
N LEU A 80 -8.08 -4.48 -8.66
CA LEU A 80 -8.21 -3.90 -7.33
C LEU A 80 -9.56 -3.20 -7.13
N GLU A 81 -10.05 -2.44 -8.12
CA GLU A 81 -11.36 -1.78 -8.04
C GLU A 81 -12.51 -2.81 -8.06
N ARG A 82 -12.37 -3.92 -8.81
CA ARG A 82 -13.33 -5.04 -8.75
C ARG A 82 -13.37 -5.68 -7.36
N ALA A 83 -12.22 -5.95 -6.77
CA ALA A 83 -12.13 -6.49 -5.41
C ALA A 83 -12.66 -5.50 -4.36
N ALA A 84 -12.37 -4.21 -4.52
CA ALA A 84 -12.90 -3.15 -3.65
C ALA A 84 -14.43 -3.05 -3.70
N GLY A 85 -15.03 -3.19 -4.88
CA GLY A 85 -16.48 -3.27 -5.05
C GLY A 85 -17.13 -4.48 -4.37
N LYS A 86 -16.34 -5.47 -3.95
CA LYS A 86 -16.74 -6.64 -3.15
C LYS A 86 -16.23 -6.53 -1.70
N GLU A 87 -16.05 -5.30 -1.23
CA GLU A 87 -15.65 -4.95 0.13
C GLU A 87 -14.27 -5.48 0.57
N ASN A 88 -13.39 -5.78 -0.38
CA ASN A 88 -12.01 -6.12 -0.03
C ASN A 88 -11.24 -4.87 0.43
N VAL A 89 -11.02 -4.75 1.72
CA VAL A 89 -10.39 -3.61 2.40
C VAL A 89 -9.01 -3.28 1.84
N TYR A 90 -8.20 -4.30 1.64
CA TYR A 90 -6.82 -4.13 1.17
C TYR A 90 -6.77 -3.68 -0.29
N ALA A 91 -7.69 -4.19 -1.10
CA ALA A 91 -7.83 -3.76 -2.49
C ALA A 91 -8.31 -2.32 -2.58
N ALA A 92 -9.31 -1.94 -1.79
CA ALA A 92 -9.81 -0.58 -1.73
C ALA A 92 -8.71 0.41 -1.30
N TYR A 93 -7.96 0.08 -0.25
CA TYR A 93 -6.82 0.90 0.18
C TYR A 93 -5.75 1.04 -0.91
N LEU A 94 -5.34 -0.06 -1.54
CA LEU A 94 -4.28 -0.05 -2.54
C LEU A 94 -4.72 0.70 -3.82
N ALA A 95 -5.94 0.47 -4.30
CA ALA A 95 -6.51 1.20 -5.43
C ALA A 95 -6.61 2.71 -5.13
N GLY A 96 -7.07 3.08 -3.92
CA GLY A 96 -7.11 4.46 -3.46
C GLY A 96 -5.73 5.11 -3.46
N LYS A 97 -4.70 4.37 -3.02
CA LYS A 97 -3.32 4.83 -3.05
C LYS A 97 -2.83 5.08 -4.48
N ILE A 98 -3.09 4.15 -5.40
CA ILE A 98 -2.73 4.30 -6.82
C ILE A 98 -3.43 5.54 -7.40
N ARG A 99 -4.74 5.71 -7.16
CA ARG A 99 -5.52 6.87 -7.60
C ARG A 99 -5.06 8.19 -6.98
N LEU A 100 -4.32 8.15 -5.89
CA LEU A 100 -3.77 9.33 -5.23
C LEU A 100 -2.37 9.70 -5.71
N THR A 101 -1.54 8.73 -6.14
CA THR A 101 -0.10 8.94 -6.27
C THR A 101 0.52 8.59 -7.63
N GLU A 102 -0.16 7.79 -8.45
CA GLU A 102 0.43 7.34 -9.73
C GLU A 102 0.11 8.30 -10.86
N ASP A 103 1.15 8.83 -11.50
CA ASP A 103 1.01 9.73 -12.64
C ASP A 103 0.22 9.09 -13.78
N GLY A 104 -0.68 9.86 -14.39
CA GLY A 104 -1.58 9.38 -15.44
C GLY A 104 -2.81 8.60 -14.95
N TYR A 105 -2.86 8.23 -13.66
CA TYR A 105 -3.98 7.52 -13.05
C TYR A 105 -4.62 8.26 -11.88
N MET A 106 -4.12 9.45 -11.56
CA MET A 106 -4.61 10.27 -10.44
C MET A 106 -6.07 10.64 -10.62
N ASP A 107 -6.87 10.35 -9.59
CA ASP A 107 -8.27 10.75 -9.47
C ASP A 107 -8.61 10.84 -7.99
N ILE A 108 -8.57 12.06 -7.46
CA ILE A 108 -8.76 12.32 -6.04
C ILE A 108 -10.16 11.91 -5.55
N GLN A 109 -11.18 12.06 -6.40
CA GLN A 109 -12.55 11.70 -6.04
C GLN A 109 -12.73 10.19 -5.93
N LYS A 110 -12.12 9.44 -6.86
CA LYS A 110 -12.08 7.97 -6.75
C LYS A 110 -11.23 7.52 -5.57
N ALA A 111 -10.09 8.16 -5.33
CA ALA A 111 -9.24 7.84 -4.18
C ALA A 111 -10.01 8.00 -2.86
N ILE A 112 -10.74 9.11 -2.68
CA ILE A 112 -11.57 9.34 -1.49
C ILE A 112 -12.61 8.24 -1.32
N ARG A 113 -13.37 7.90 -2.38
CA ARG A 113 -14.38 6.82 -2.31
C ARG A 113 -13.76 5.47 -1.94
N LEU A 114 -12.62 5.13 -2.52
CA LEU A 114 -11.92 3.88 -2.24
C LEU A 114 -11.40 3.83 -0.80
N PHE A 115 -10.83 4.94 -0.31
CA PHE A 115 -10.44 5.03 1.09
C PHE A 115 -11.63 4.99 2.05
N GLN A 116 -12.79 5.55 1.68
CA GLN A 116 -14.01 5.45 2.48
C GLN A 116 -14.51 4.01 2.59
N ILE A 117 -14.44 3.21 1.50
CA ILE A 117 -14.75 1.77 1.54
C ILE A 117 -13.84 1.06 2.54
N ALA A 118 -12.54 1.33 2.51
CA ALA A 118 -11.61 0.71 3.44
C ALA A 118 -11.78 1.21 4.88
N ALA A 119 -12.05 2.50 5.07
CA ALA A 119 -12.27 3.12 6.37
C ALA A 119 -13.57 2.63 7.05
N ALA A 120 -14.61 2.30 6.28
CA ALA A 120 -15.83 1.70 6.80
C ALA A 120 -15.60 0.35 7.51
N GLN A 121 -14.47 -0.28 7.27
CA GLN A 121 -14.01 -1.50 7.94
C GLN A 121 -12.77 -1.24 8.82
N GLU A 122 -12.70 -0.05 9.41
CA GLU A 122 -11.69 0.36 10.39
C GLU A 122 -10.24 0.28 9.89
N ASN A 123 -10.02 0.40 8.57
CA ASN A 123 -8.67 0.44 8.05
C ASN A 123 -7.99 1.77 8.39
N HIS A 124 -7.22 1.77 9.46
CA HIS A 124 -6.56 2.98 9.97
C HIS A 124 -5.61 3.66 8.97
N TYR A 125 -5.08 2.93 7.99
CA TYR A 125 -4.27 3.54 6.93
C TYR A 125 -5.14 4.35 5.96
N ALA A 126 -6.34 3.84 5.62
CA ALA A 126 -7.28 4.55 4.77
C ALA A 126 -7.83 5.81 5.47
N GLU A 127 -8.20 5.68 6.75
CA GLU A 127 -8.62 6.82 7.59
C GLU A 127 -7.54 7.89 7.66
N TYR A 128 -6.28 7.48 7.84
CA TYR A 128 -5.15 8.41 7.82
C TYR A 128 -5.03 9.14 6.47
N GLN A 129 -5.16 8.42 5.35
CA GLN A 129 -5.10 9.04 4.03
C GLN A 129 -6.25 10.04 3.81
N LEU A 130 -7.48 9.71 4.23
CA LEU A 130 -8.61 10.64 4.21
C LEU A 130 -8.30 11.90 5.04
N GLY A 131 -7.79 11.71 6.24
CA GLY A 131 -7.34 12.83 7.08
C GLY A 131 -6.33 13.72 6.38
N LEU A 132 -5.34 13.16 5.72
CA LEU A 132 -4.34 13.90 4.96
C LEU A 132 -4.91 14.65 3.76
N ILE A 133 -5.84 14.02 3.02
CA ILE A 133 -6.48 14.60 1.84
C ILE A 133 -7.25 15.87 2.24
N TYR A 134 -8.13 15.77 3.25
CA TYR A 134 -8.90 16.90 3.75
C TYR A 134 -8.02 17.97 4.42
N LEU A 135 -6.95 17.56 5.08
CA LEU A 135 -6.02 18.46 5.72
C LEU A 135 -5.23 19.31 4.71
N LYS A 136 -4.75 18.69 3.64
CA LYS A 136 -3.97 19.37 2.59
C LYS A 136 -4.83 20.28 1.72
N GLY A 137 -6.02 19.84 1.32
CA GLY A 137 -6.91 20.59 0.45
C GLY A 137 -6.30 20.98 -0.89
N LYS A 138 -5.39 20.11 -1.46
CA LYS A 138 -4.68 20.46 -2.70
C LYS A 138 -5.59 20.38 -3.93
N ASP A 139 -6.34 19.29 -4.04
CA ASP A 139 -7.19 18.99 -5.19
C ASP A 139 -8.68 18.94 -4.81
N ILE A 140 -8.99 19.28 -3.56
CA ILE A 140 -10.33 19.45 -3.00
C ILE A 140 -10.33 20.65 -2.05
N GLN A 141 -11.51 21.13 -1.69
CA GLN A 141 -11.60 22.15 -0.65
C GLN A 141 -11.06 21.60 0.69
N ARG A 142 -10.14 22.35 1.30
CA ARG A 142 -9.60 22.00 2.63
C ARG A 142 -10.72 22.00 3.67
N ASP A 143 -10.77 20.92 4.44
CA ASP A 143 -11.70 20.78 5.57
C ASP A 143 -10.95 20.21 6.78
N GLU A 144 -10.57 21.12 7.68
CA GLU A 144 -9.82 20.77 8.88
C GLU A 144 -10.67 19.96 9.88
N GLN A 145 -11.97 20.17 9.90
CA GLN A 145 -12.86 19.42 10.80
C GLN A 145 -12.98 17.96 10.34
N GLN A 146 -13.19 17.74 9.04
CA GLN A 146 -13.17 16.39 8.46
C GLN A 146 -11.81 15.71 8.64
N ALA A 147 -10.73 16.45 8.42
CA ALA A 147 -9.38 15.93 8.63
C ALA A 147 -9.18 15.44 10.08
N ILE A 148 -9.57 16.24 11.07
CA ILE A 148 -9.44 15.88 12.48
C ILE A 148 -10.31 14.66 12.81
N ARG A 149 -11.53 14.56 12.28
CA ARG A 149 -12.39 13.39 12.47
C ARG A 149 -11.72 12.11 11.97
N TRP A 150 -11.24 12.10 10.73
CA TRP A 150 -10.58 10.94 10.14
C TRP A 150 -9.27 10.58 10.84
N LEU A 151 -8.46 11.58 11.21
CA LEU A 151 -7.23 11.35 11.96
C LEU A 151 -7.50 10.80 13.37
N THR A 152 -8.59 11.23 14.01
CA THR A 152 -9.00 10.72 15.32
C THR A 152 -9.39 9.25 15.21
N ALA A 153 -10.25 8.88 14.27
CA ALA A 153 -10.60 7.49 14.02
C ALA A 153 -9.36 6.63 13.74
N SER A 154 -8.47 7.13 12.87
CA SER A 154 -7.21 6.44 12.56
C SER A 154 -6.33 6.21 13.79
N ALA A 155 -6.24 7.20 14.67
CA ALA A 155 -5.45 7.08 15.92
C ALA A 155 -6.11 6.08 16.90
N GLU A 156 -7.42 6.10 17.03
CA GLU A 156 -8.20 5.17 17.86
C GLU A 156 -8.04 3.73 17.38
N HIS A 157 -7.94 3.52 16.05
CA HIS A 157 -7.64 2.21 15.45
C HIS A 157 -6.14 1.88 15.41
N GLY A 158 -5.32 2.61 16.16
CA GLY A 158 -3.92 2.26 16.42
C GLY A 158 -2.88 2.89 15.49
N ASN A 159 -3.24 3.85 14.65
CA ASN A 159 -2.29 4.54 13.80
C ASN A 159 -1.50 5.60 14.58
N GLN A 160 -0.26 5.29 14.92
CA GLN A 160 0.60 6.20 15.67
C GLN A 160 0.93 7.50 14.91
N TYR A 161 1.00 7.47 13.58
CA TYR A 161 1.24 8.67 12.77
C TYR A 161 0.05 9.64 12.85
N ALA A 162 -1.17 9.12 12.87
CA ALA A 162 -2.38 9.92 13.05
C ALA A 162 -2.40 10.57 14.44
N ALA A 163 -2.06 9.83 15.49
CA ALA A 163 -1.98 10.33 16.84
C ALA A 163 -0.94 11.47 16.98
N GLN A 164 0.25 11.27 16.41
CA GLN A 164 1.31 12.28 16.42
C GLN A 164 0.91 13.54 15.63
N LEU A 165 0.25 13.36 14.48
CA LEU A 165 -0.23 14.48 13.67
C LEU A 165 -1.32 15.27 14.39
N LEU A 166 -2.28 14.58 15.03
CA LEU A 166 -3.31 15.23 15.85
C LEU A 166 -2.70 16.03 17.01
N HIS A 167 -1.71 15.44 17.69
CA HIS A 167 -0.99 16.15 18.74
C HIS A 167 -0.31 17.42 18.20
N SER A 168 0.33 17.33 17.03
CA SER A 168 0.94 18.50 16.37
C SER A 168 -0.10 19.56 15.99
N ILE A 169 -1.26 19.15 15.44
CA ILE A 169 -2.35 20.08 15.09
C ILE A 169 -2.91 20.78 16.34
N LYS A 170 -3.12 20.04 17.43
CA LYS A 170 -3.67 20.57 18.68
C LYS A 170 -2.70 21.52 19.38
N ASN A 171 -1.40 21.20 19.37
CA ASN A 171 -0.38 21.98 20.08
C ASN A 171 0.19 23.14 19.27
N ASN A 172 0.22 23.04 17.95
CA ASN A 172 0.68 24.10 17.08
C ASN A 172 -0.51 24.72 16.36
N ARG A 173 -0.89 25.92 16.78
CA ARG A 173 -1.84 26.79 16.05
C ARG A 173 -1.31 27.18 14.66
N ASN A 174 -0.12 26.73 14.27
CA ASN A 174 0.53 27.05 13.02
C ASN A 174 0.53 25.84 12.07
N TRP A 175 -0.33 25.89 11.06
CA TRP A 175 -0.47 24.89 9.99
C TRP A 175 0.85 24.47 9.33
N PHE A 176 1.79 25.41 9.15
CA PHE A 176 3.08 25.12 8.51
C PHE A 176 3.93 24.16 9.34
N ALA A 177 3.86 24.22 10.67
CA ALA A 177 4.59 23.29 11.54
C ALA A 177 4.01 21.87 11.44
N ALA A 178 2.68 21.73 11.43
CA ALA A 178 2.02 20.44 11.24
C ALA A 178 2.39 19.79 9.89
N MET A 179 2.44 20.58 8.80
CA MET A 179 2.86 20.12 7.48
C MET A 179 4.33 19.69 7.41
N SER A 180 5.20 20.38 8.16
CA SER A 180 6.62 19.99 8.26
C SER A 180 6.78 18.64 8.97
N THR A 181 6.06 18.45 10.07
CA THR A 181 6.03 17.18 10.80
C THR A 181 5.53 16.03 9.91
N LEU A 182 4.48 16.28 9.12
CA LEU A 182 3.91 15.33 8.20
C LEU A 182 4.89 14.89 7.10
N ARG A 183 5.63 15.85 6.52
CA ARG A 183 6.69 15.54 5.54
C ARG A 183 7.79 14.67 6.15
N LEU A 184 8.19 14.98 7.36
CA LEU A 184 9.21 14.21 8.08
C LEU A 184 8.74 12.78 8.36
N LEU A 185 7.53 12.60 8.89
CA LEU A 185 6.94 11.30 9.17
C LEU A 185 6.76 10.46 7.91
N HIS A 186 6.31 11.07 6.81
CA HIS A 186 6.21 10.39 5.51
C HIS A 186 7.58 9.90 5.03
N HIS A 187 8.60 10.74 5.13
CA HIS A 187 9.95 10.39 4.74
C HIS A 187 10.53 9.27 5.61
N MET A 188 10.34 9.34 6.92
CA MET A 188 10.75 8.26 7.84
C MET A 188 10.03 6.95 7.56
N SER A 189 8.74 6.98 7.28
CA SER A 189 7.96 5.79 6.91
C SER A 189 8.47 5.15 5.61
N GLN A 190 8.84 5.95 4.63
CA GLN A 190 9.47 5.45 3.40
C GLN A 190 10.84 4.83 3.67
N MET A 191 11.67 5.47 4.51
CA MET A 191 12.99 4.94 4.87
C MET A 191 12.88 3.58 5.60
N ILE A 192 11.97 3.47 6.55
CA ILE A 192 11.74 2.21 7.29
C ILE A 192 11.25 1.12 6.33
N ARG A 193 10.32 1.44 5.45
CA ARG A 193 9.80 0.49 4.45
C ARG A 193 10.90 0.00 3.52
N ASN A 194 11.69 0.94 2.97
CA ASN A 194 12.81 0.61 2.09
C ASN A 194 13.85 -0.25 2.82
N ARG A 195 14.11 0.05 4.11
CA ARG A 195 15.04 -0.75 4.92
C ARG A 195 14.53 -2.18 5.13
N LEU A 196 13.25 -2.35 5.45
CA LEU A 196 12.63 -3.67 5.60
C LEU A 196 12.59 -4.45 4.27
N GLU A 197 12.38 -3.76 3.16
CA GLU A 197 12.44 -4.37 1.83
C GLU A 197 13.88 -4.77 1.45
N ASP A 198 14.88 -3.94 1.77
CA ASP A 198 16.29 -4.24 1.53
C ASP A 198 16.79 -5.40 2.43
N GLU A 199 16.34 -5.47 3.68
CA GLU A 199 16.60 -6.59 4.58
C GLU A 199 15.96 -7.89 4.04
N ARG A 200 14.73 -7.84 3.54
CA ARG A 200 14.07 -8.98 2.89
C ARG A 200 14.75 -9.44 1.59
N LYS A 201 15.35 -8.52 0.84
CA LYS A 201 16.07 -8.81 -0.41
C LYS A 201 17.55 -9.15 -0.20
N GLY A 202 18.02 -9.28 1.04
CA GLY A 202 19.42 -9.57 1.37
C GLY A 202 20.42 -8.51 0.87
N LYS A 203 19.93 -7.32 0.52
CA LYS A 203 20.76 -6.19 0.11
C LYS A 203 21.27 -5.48 1.36
N ASN A 204 22.54 -5.63 1.67
CA ASN A 204 23.23 -5.00 2.79
C ASN A 204 22.87 -3.52 2.92
N GLY A 205 22.48 -3.09 4.11
CA GLY A 205 22.10 -1.73 4.48
C GLY A 205 23.16 -0.62 4.26
N ALA A 206 24.33 -0.97 3.71
CA ALA A 206 25.44 -0.07 3.43
C ALA A 206 25.12 1.04 2.38
N ILE A 207 24.14 0.85 1.50
CA ILE A 207 23.80 1.82 0.44
C ILE A 207 22.92 2.94 0.98
N ILE A 208 21.98 2.62 1.87
CA ILE A 208 21.06 3.63 2.45
C ILE A 208 21.83 4.54 3.38
N ASP A 209 22.74 3.97 4.17
CA ASP A 209 23.61 4.72 5.07
C ASP A 209 24.50 5.73 4.30
N ARG A 210 25.01 5.36 3.14
CA ARG A 210 25.77 6.27 2.27
C ARG A 210 24.97 7.45 1.73
N LYS A 211 23.72 7.24 1.25
CA LYS A 211 22.87 8.32 0.76
C LYS A 211 22.40 9.25 1.86
N LEU A 212 22.11 8.70 3.04
CA LEU A 212 21.71 9.50 4.20
C LEU A 212 22.88 10.33 4.72
N ARG A 213 24.06 9.75 4.85
CA ARG A 213 25.29 10.46 5.27
C ARG A 213 25.62 11.60 4.30
N ARG A 214 25.52 11.36 3.00
CA ARG A 214 25.76 12.39 1.98
C ARG A 214 24.76 13.56 2.11
N LYS A 215 23.46 13.29 2.29
CA LYS A 215 22.45 14.34 2.48
C LYS A 215 22.63 15.11 3.80
N ILE A 216 23.02 14.43 4.86
CA ILE A 216 23.35 15.06 6.16
C ILE A 216 24.58 15.95 5.99
N GLN A 217 25.59 15.48 5.30
CA GLN A 217 26.81 16.23 5.02
C GLN A 217 26.55 17.48 4.16
N GLU A 218 25.81 17.34 3.04
CA GLU A 218 25.39 18.47 2.18
C GLU A 218 24.60 19.52 2.99
N LYS A 219 23.76 19.08 3.94
CA LYS A 219 22.98 19.97 4.78
C LYS A 219 23.82 20.65 5.87
N ASN A 220 24.76 19.95 6.46
CA ASN A 220 25.68 20.52 7.45
C ASN A 220 26.64 21.53 6.79
N GLU A 221 27.13 21.26 5.58
CA GLU A 221 27.91 22.18 4.77
C GLU A 221 27.12 23.45 4.43
N ALA A 222 25.84 23.30 4.03
CA ALA A 222 24.93 24.43 3.75
C ALA A 222 24.61 25.28 4.98
N LEU A 223 24.68 24.68 6.18
CA LEU A 223 24.45 25.37 7.46
C LEU A 223 25.74 25.87 8.11
N GLY A 224 26.91 25.70 7.47
CA GLY A 224 28.19 26.17 7.99
C GLY A 224 28.68 25.42 9.23
N ILE A 225 28.14 24.25 9.53
CA ILE A 225 28.50 23.44 10.70
C ILE A 225 29.75 22.62 10.33
N LYS A 226 30.91 23.06 10.82
CA LYS A 226 32.16 22.28 10.69
C LYS A 226 32.11 21.12 11.66
N GLN A 227 32.36 19.91 11.15
CA GLN A 227 32.61 18.75 12.02
C GLN A 227 33.99 18.93 12.67
N GLY A 228 34.00 18.94 13.99
CA GLY A 228 35.20 18.85 14.81
C GLY A 228 35.69 17.39 14.90
#